data_3b795e2174779de7664ad0617b282090
#
_entry.id   3b795e2174779de7664ad0617b282090
#
_cell.length_a   1.000
_cell.length_b   1.000
_cell.length_c   1.000
_cell.angle_alpha   90.00
_cell.angle_beta   90.00
_cell.angle_gamma   90.00
#
_symmetry.space_group_name_H-M   'P 1'
#
loop_
_entity.id
_entity.type
_entity.pdbx_description
1 polymer ?
#
loop_
_entity_poly.entity_id
_entity_poly.type
_entity_poly.pdbx_seq_one_letter_code
_entity_poly.pdbx_strand_id
1 'polypeptide(L)'
;MILLIDNYDSFAYNLYQLIGEIDSDIKVYRNDEISLEEIKNLNPDAIFLSPGPGKPENAGICIELVREFKGKIPILGVCLGHQSICAAFGGEISYAGRLMHGKSSKISLNDDLIFNGLDDEIYVGRYHSLSLVESSLPDEFEVLSKACDDGEI
;
A
#
# COMPACT_ATOMS: atom_id res chain seq x y z
N MET A 1 12.94 -5.29 -13.19
CA MET A 1 12.36 -6.34 -12.31
C MET A 1 11.58 -5.68 -11.18
N ILE A 2 10.33 -6.06 -10.99
CA ILE A 2 9.46 -5.59 -9.90
C ILE A 2 9.47 -6.62 -8.77
N LEU A 3 9.57 -6.16 -7.52
CA LEU A 3 9.46 -7.00 -6.34
C LEU A 3 8.07 -6.83 -5.71
N LEU A 4 7.33 -7.91 -5.57
CA LEU A 4 6.06 -7.95 -4.84
C LEU A 4 6.25 -8.67 -3.50
N ILE A 5 6.00 -7.98 -2.41
CA ILE A 5 5.96 -8.58 -1.07
C ILE A 5 4.52 -9.00 -0.77
N ASP A 6 4.33 -10.32 -0.62
CA ASP A 6 3.04 -10.93 -0.27
C ASP A 6 2.86 -10.97 1.25
N ASN A 7 1.87 -10.25 1.74
CA ASN A 7 1.47 -10.21 3.15
C ASN A 7 0.44 -11.31 3.50
N TYR A 8 0.54 -12.47 2.87
CA TYR A 8 -0.38 -13.61 3.07
C TYR A 8 -1.83 -13.27 2.71
N ASP A 9 -2.01 -12.52 1.62
CA ASP A 9 -3.32 -12.12 1.16
C ASP A 9 -3.81 -12.95 -0.04
N SER A 10 -5.09 -13.28 -0.04
CA SER A 10 -5.71 -14.01 -1.16
C SER A 10 -5.72 -13.21 -2.48
N PHE A 11 -5.60 -11.89 -2.42
CA PHE A 11 -5.53 -11.00 -3.58
C PHE A 11 -4.10 -10.68 -4.04
N ALA A 12 -3.05 -11.18 -3.38
CA ALA A 12 -1.67 -10.93 -3.79
C ALA A 12 -1.40 -11.37 -5.24
N TYR A 13 -1.97 -12.50 -5.66
CA TYR A 13 -1.83 -12.97 -7.04
C TYR A 13 -2.67 -12.19 -8.05
N ASN A 14 -3.79 -11.57 -7.65
CA ASN A 14 -4.51 -10.65 -8.52
C ASN A 14 -3.66 -9.39 -8.78
N LEU A 15 -2.99 -8.89 -7.74
CA LEU A 15 -2.05 -7.78 -7.87
C LEU A 15 -0.86 -8.17 -8.76
N TYR A 16 -0.31 -9.38 -8.57
CA TYR A 16 0.74 -9.94 -9.44
C TYR A 16 0.34 -9.95 -10.91
N GLN A 17 -0.89 -10.41 -11.22
CA GLN A 17 -1.39 -10.45 -12.59
C GLN A 17 -1.55 -9.04 -13.18
N LEU A 18 -2.12 -8.11 -12.41
CA LEU A 18 -2.30 -6.72 -12.85
C LEU A 18 -0.96 -6.02 -13.13
N ILE A 19 0.03 -6.22 -12.27
CA ILE A 19 1.39 -5.71 -12.49
C ILE A 19 2.00 -6.38 -13.73
N GLY A 20 1.78 -7.69 -13.90
CA GLY A 20 2.30 -8.50 -15.00
C GLY A 20 1.79 -8.11 -16.38
N GLU A 21 0.66 -7.40 -16.46
CA GLU A 21 0.18 -6.80 -17.71
C GLU A 21 1.04 -5.60 -18.15
N ILE A 22 1.77 -4.97 -17.20
CA ILE A 22 2.62 -3.82 -17.45
C ILE A 22 4.08 -4.25 -17.59
N ASP A 23 4.56 -5.07 -16.66
CA ASP A 23 5.92 -5.62 -16.65
C ASP A 23 5.89 -7.08 -16.15
N SER A 24 6.32 -8.00 -16.99
CA SER A 24 6.33 -9.43 -16.68
C SER A 24 7.52 -9.89 -15.82
N ASP A 25 8.53 -9.05 -15.63
CA ASP A 25 9.69 -9.36 -14.79
C ASP A 25 9.37 -9.07 -13.31
N ILE A 26 8.56 -9.94 -12.70
CA ILE A 26 8.11 -9.82 -11.32
C ILE A 26 8.64 -10.99 -10.49
N LYS A 27 9.17 -10.70 -9.30
CA LYS A 27 9.45 -11.69 -8.26
C LYS A 27 8.51 -11.48 -7.07
N VAL A 28 7.98 -12.57 -6.54
CA VAL A 28 7.10 -12.57 -5.36
C VAL A 28 7.81 -13.27 -4.22
N TYR A 29 7.85 -12.62 -3.05
CA TYR A 29 8.30 -13.20 -1.80
C TYR A 29 7.30 -12.88 -0.70
N ARG A 30 7.11 -13.79 0.23
CA ARG A 30 6.36 -13.50 1.44
C ARG A 30 7.14 -12.57 2.36
N ASN A 31 6.43 -11.83 3.18
CA ASN A 31 6.99 -10.78 4.03
C ASN A 31 7.96 -11.29 5.13
N ASP A 32 8.06 -12.60 5.31
CA ASP A 32 8.96 -13.31 6.24
C ASP A 32 9.94 -14.27 5.54
N GLU A 33 9.91 -14.34 4.20
CA GLU A 33 10.74 -15.26 3.40
C GLU A 33 11.91 -14.57 2.68
N ILE A 34 12.07 -13.26 2.85
CA ILE A 34 13.16 -12.48 2.25
C ILE A 34 13.71 -11.47 3.25
N SER A 35 15.00 -11.26 3.25
CA SER A 35 15.68 -10.26 4.07
C SER A 35 15.94 -8.96 3.30
N LEU A 36 16.20 -7.86 4.03
CA LEU A 36 16.56 -6.58 3.42
C LEU A 36 17.86 -6.66 2.60
N GLU A 37 18.80 -7.50 3.02
CA GLU A 37 20.05 -7.71 2.28
C GLU A 37 19.81 -8.43 0.95
N GLU A 38 18.95 -9.44 0.93
CA GLU A 38 18.55 -10.12 -0.31
C GLU A 38 17.83 -9.14 -1.26
N ILE A 39 16.96 -8.26 -0.74
CA ILE A 39 16.32 -7.22 -1.55
C ILE A 39 17.35 -6.26 -2.15
N LYS A 40 18.37 -5.85 -1.38
CA LYS A 40 19.48 -5.03 -1.90
C LYS A 40 20.21 -5.74 -3.05
N ASN A 41 20.48 -7.03 -2.90
CA ASN A 41 21.17 -7.83 -3.91
C ASN A 41 20.30 -8.06 -5.16
N LEU A 42 18.98 -8.15 -5.00
CA LEU A 42 18.03 -8.25 -6.11
C LEU A 42 17.96 -6.94 -6.91
N ASN A 43 18.19 -5.80 -6.24
CA ASN A 43 18.16 -4.45 -6.81
C ASN A 43 16.92 -4.19 -7.68
N PRO A 44 15.71 -4.28 -7.13
CA PRO A 44 14.48 -4.10 -7.91
C PRO A 44 14.31 -2.64 -8.37
N ASP A 45 13.65 -2.46 -9.49
CA ASP A 45 13.29 -1.13 -10.03
C ASP A 45 12.10 -0.52 -9.27
N ALA A 46 11.23 -1.36 -8.71
CA ALA A 46 10.10 -0.95 -7.86
C ALA A 46 9.72 -2.06 -6.88
N ILE A 47 9.10 -1.68 -5.77
CA ILE A 47 8.59 -2.59 -4.74
C ILE A 47 7.10 -2.36 -4.54
N PHE A 48 6.33 -3.46 -4.53
CA PHE A 48 4.92 -3.45 -4.19
C PHE A 48 4.72 -4.20 -2.87
N LEU A 49 3.93 -3.61 -1.97
CA LEU A 49 3.50 -4.24 -0.72
C LEU A 49 2.03 -4.60 -0.85
N SER A 50 1.69 -5.88 -0.79
CA SER A 50 0.32 -6.36 -0.98
C SER A 50 -0.60 -6.01 0.20
N PRO A 51 -1.92 -6.14 0.02
CA PRO A 51 -2.84 -6.28 1.13
C PRO A 51 -2.43 -7.44 2.04
N GLY A 52 -3.04 -7.53 3.22
CA GLY A 52 -2.82 -8.62 4.14
C GLY A 52 -3.64 -8.48 5.42
N PRO A 53 -3.67 -9.52 6.26
CA PRO A 53 -4.38 -9.50 7.53
C PRO A 53 -3.60 -8.76 8.63
N GLY A 54 -4.32 -8.29 9.63
CA GLY A 54 -3.74 -7.75 10.86
C GLY A 54 -3.30 -6.30 10.74
N LYS A 55 -2.20 -5.98 11.43
CA LYS A 55 -1.64 -4.63 11.54
C LYS A 55 -0.24 -4.56 10.93
N PRO A 56 0.23 -3.36 10.55
CA PRO A 56 1.57 -3.16 10.00
C PRO A 56 2.71 -3.76 10.85
N GLU A 57 2.60 -3.69 12.18
CA GLU A 57 3.61 -4.21 13.11
C GLU A 57 3.79 -5.74 12.99
N ASN A 58 2.78 -6.43 12.45
CA ASN A 58 2.79 -7.87 12.23
C ASN A 58 2.99 -8.27 10.76
N ALA A 59 3.34 -7.31 9.90
CA ALA A 59 3.54 -7.51 8.46
C ALA A 59 5.00 -7.86 8.10
N GLY A 60 5.65 -8.70 8.92
CA GLY A 60 7.03 -9.13 8.67
C GLY A 60 7.99 -7.96 8.49
N ILE A 61 8.74 -7.96 7.39
CA ILE A 61 9.77 -6.93 7.10
C ILE A 61 9.20 -5.61 6.57
N CYS A 62 7.89 -5.46 6.35
CA CYS A 62 7.33 -4.35 5.57
C CYS A 62 7.72 -2.97 6.09
N ILE A 63 7.63 -2.72 7.42
CA ILE A 63 7.99 -1.43 8.01
C ILE A 63 9.49 -1.16 7.84
N GLU A 64 10.34 -2.15 8.11
CA GLU A 64 11.80 -2.02 7.98
C GLU A 64 12.22 -1.85 6.53
N LEU A 65 11.56 -2.57 5.62
CA LEU A 65 11.76 -2.44 4.17
C LEU A 65 11.50 -0.99 3.72
N VAL A 66 10.37 -0.41 4.11
CA VAL A 66 10.05 0.98 3.76
C VAL A 66 11.11 1.93 4.30
N ARG A 67 11.53 1.79 5.56
CA ARG A 67 12.58 2.62 6.17
C ARG A 67 13.91 2.53 5.44
N GLU A 68 14.29 1.32 5.00
CA GLU A 68 15.57 1.09 4.32
C GLU A 68 15.59 1.63 2.89
N PHE A 69 14.46 1.46 2.15
CA PHE A 69 14.42 1.73 0.71
C PHE A 69 13.74 3.04 0.33
N LYS A 70 13.11 3.76 1.28
CA LYS A 70 12.50 5.08 1.00
C LYS A 70 13.52 6.04 0.37
N GLY A 71 13.10 6.72 -0.68
CA GLY A 71 13.95 7.64 -1.43
C GLY A 71 15.04 6.98 -2.30
N LYS A 72 15.15 5.64 -2.28
CA LYS A 72 16.09 4.86 -3.09
C LYS A 72 15.38 4.08 -4.20
N ILE A 73 14.27 3.47 -3.87
CA ILE A 73 13.46 2.63 -4.77
C ILE A 73 11.99 3.08 -4.63
N PRO A 74 11.23 3.25 -5.71
CA PRO A 74 9.79 3.50 -5.65
C PRO A 74 9.07 2.36 -4.91
N ILE A 75 8.21 2.72 -3.96
CA ILE A 75 7.43 1.76 -3.17
C ILE A 75 5.95 2.11 -3.28
N LEU A 76 5.12 1.13 -3.65
CA LEU A 76 3.67 1.26 -3.65
C LEU A 76 3.06 0.25 -2.68
N GLY A 77 2.19 0.70 -1.79
CA GLY A 77 1.47 -0.15 -0.85
C GLY A 77 -0.03 -0.17 -1.09
N VAL A 78 -0.64 -1.35 -0.99
CA VAL A 78 -2.09 -1.53 -1.09
C VAL A 78 -2.62 -2.05 0.25
N CYS A 79 -3.63 -1.39 0.82
CA CYS A 79 -4.26 -1.73 2.10
C CYS A 79 -3.22 -1.85 3.24
N LEU A 80 -2.91 -3.06 3.72
CA LEU A 80 -1.88 -3.29 4.74
C LEU A 80 -0.51 -2.73 4.31
N GLY A 81 -0.17 -2.83 3.03
CA GLY A 81 1.07 -2.23 2.48
C GLY A 81 1.07 -0.71 2.58
N HIS A 82 -0.05 -0.04 2.27
CA HIS A 82 -0.23 1.40 2.43
C HIS A 82 -0.13 1.81 3.92
N GLN A 83 -0.76 1.06 4.82
CA GLN A 83 -0.66 1.28 6.26
C GLN A 83 0.78 1.08 6.77
N SER A 84 1.51 0.10 6.22
CA SER A 84 2.92 -0.15 6.57
C SER A 84 3.83 1.01 6.16
N ILE A 85 3.55 1.65 5.02
CA ILE A 85 4.26 2.86 4.60
C ILE A 85 4.01 3.98 5.62
N CYS A 86 2.75 4.24 5.99
CA CYS A 86 2.42 5.24 6.99
C CYS A 86 3.12 4.98 8.34
N ALA A 87 3.04 3.76 8.84
CA ALA A 87 3.66 3.35 10.11
C ALA A 87 5.20 3.46 10.09
N ALA A 88 5.83 3.21 8.94
CA ALA A 88 7.29 3.34 8.79
C ALA A 88 7.80 4.76 9.04
N PHE A 89 6.98 5.77 8.75
CA PHE A 89 7.27 7.18 8.99
C PHE A 89 6.73 7.69 10.34
N GLY A 90 6.08 6.84 11.13
CA GLY A 90 5.56 7.18 12.45
C GLY A 90 4.11 7.66 12.48
N GLY A 91 3.38 7.54 11.36
CA GLY A 91 1.94 7.77 11.32
C GLY A 91 1.17 6.68 12.08
N GLU A 92 0.03 7.05 12.65
CA GLU A 92 -0.80 6.16 13.46
C GLU A 92 -1.84 5.45 12.59
N ILE A 93 -2.01 4.14 12.85
CA ILE A 93 -3.06 3.30 12.28
C ILE A 93 -4.06 2.95 13.37
N SER A 94 -5.32 3.21 13.15
CA SER A 94 -6.40 2.95 14.09
C SER A 94 -7.56 2.23 13.41
N TYR A 95 -8.57 1.87 14.19
CA TYR A 95 -9.79 1.33 13.60
C TYR A 95 -10.48 2.39 12.74
N ALA A 96 -10.92 1.97 11.55
CA ALA A 96 -11.76 2.79 10.70
C ALA A 96 -13.04 3.21 11.42
N GLY A 97 -13.54 4.41 11.14
CA GLY A 97 -14.79 4.89 11.72
C GLY A 97 -15.99 3.99 11.42
N ARG A 98 -15.90 3.21 10.33
CA ARG A 98 -16.86 2.17 9.92
C ARG A 98 -16.14 0.95 9.40
N LEU A 99 -16.67 -0.23 9.72
CA LEU A 99 -16.19 -1.48 9.10
C LEU A 99 -16.56 -1.49 7.62
N MET A 100 -15.54 -1.48 6.76
CA MET A 100 -15.68 -1.52 5.32
C MET A 100 -15.27 -2.89 4.79
N HIS A 101 -16.26 -3.69 4.36
CA HIS A 101 -16.02 -4.99 3.74
C HIS A 101 -16.97 -5.19 2.56
N GLY A 102 -16.42 -5.11 1.35
CA GLY A 102 -17.21 -5.22 0.12
C GLY A 102 -18.17 -4.05 -0.11
N LYS A 103 -17.91 -2.90 0.49
CA LYS A 103 -18.70 -1.69 0.29
C LYS A 103 -18.04 -0.80 -0.76
N SER A 104 -18.87 -0.15 -1.58
CA SER A 104 -18.42 0.84 -2.54
C SER A 104 -18.53 2.23 -1.94
N SER A 105 -17.48 3.02 -2.06
CA SER A 105 -17.47 4.45 -1.72
C SER A 105 -17.05 5.26 -2.94
N LYS A 106 -17.63 6.44 -3.06
CA LYS A 106 -17.15 7.46 -3.99
C LYS A 106 -15.94 8.13 -3.35
N ILE A 107 -14.88 8.29 -4.10
CA ILE A 107 -13.67 9.00 -3.67
C ILE A 107 -13.41 10.18 -4.58
N SER A 108 -12.86 11.25 -4.01
CA SER A 108 -12.33 12.39 -4.75
C SER A 108 -10.83 12.22 -4.96
N LEU A 109 -10.35 12.47 -6.15
CA LEU A 109 -8.95 12.43 -6.53
C LEU A 109 -8.43 13.86 -6.70
N ASN A 110 -7.19 14.12 -6.33
CA ASN A 110 -6.53 15.36 -6.69
C ASN A 110 -5.88 15.24 -8.08
N ASP A 111 -5.31 16.33 -8.59
CA ASP A 111 -4.63 16.39 -9.90
C ASP A 111 -3.17 15.88 -9.78
N ASP A 112 -3.00 14.63 -9.34
CA ASP A 112 -1.69 13.97 -9.26
C ASP A 112 -1.48 13.00 -10.43
N LEU A 113 -0.23 12.83 -10.86
CA LEU A 113 0.15 11.96 -11.96
C LEU A 113 -0.28 10.51 -11.78
N ILE A 114 -0.37 10.02 -10.53
CA ILE A 114 -0.80 8.65 -10.23
C ILE A 114 -2.24 8.39 -10.67
N PHE A 115 -3.06 9.43 -10.80
CA PHE A 115 -4.46 9.35 -11.22
C PHE A 115 -4.68 9.72 -12.68
N ASN A 116 -3.60 9.91 -13.45
CA ASN A 116 -3.72 10.32 -14.85
C ASN A 116 -4.57 9.34 -15.67
N GLY A 117 -5.61 9.85 -16.30
CA GLY A 117 -6.57 9.07 -17.09
C GLY A 117 -7.78 8.57 -16.30
N LEU A 118 -7.89 8.92 -15.01
CA LEU A 118 -9.08 8.71 -14.20
C LEU A 118 -9.91 10.01 -14.13
N ASP A 119 -11.20 9.88 -13.87
CA ASP A 119 -12.08 11.01 -13.57
C ASP A 119 -11.77 11.58 -12.17
N ASP A 120 -12.09 12.86 -11.91
CA ASP A 120 -11.87 13.51 -10.60
C ASP A 120 -12.58 12.80 -9.43
N GLU A 121 -13.60 12.03 -9.73
CA GLU A 121 -14.35 11.23 -8.78
C GLU A 121 -14.64 9.84 -9.36
N ILE A 122 -14.27 8.81 -8.61
CA ILE A 122 -14.50 7.42 -8.99
C ILE A 122 -15.14 6.62 -7.84
N TYR A 123 -15.70 5.47 -8.14
CA TYR A 123 -16.16 4.51 -7.15
C TYR A 123 -15.13 3.42 -6.94
N VAL A 124 -14.81 3.14 -5.68
CA VAL A 124 -13.86 2.07 -5.29
C VAL A 124 -14.49 1.09 -4.31
N GLY A 125 -14.09 -0.16 -4.40
CA GLY A 125 -14.42 -1.17 -3.40
C GLY A 125 -13.51 -1.03 -2.18
N ARG A 126 -14.09 -1.02 -0.98
CA ARG A 126 -13.34 -0.92 0.28
C ARG A 126 -13.45 -2.22 1.07
N TYR A 127 -12.31 -2.69 1.56
CA TYR A 127 -12.16 -3.98 2.26
C TYR A 127 -11.23 -3.85 3.47
N HIS A 128 -11.43 -2.86 4.34
CA HIS A 128 -10.55 -2.60 5.46
C HIS A 128 -11.32 -2.33 6.76
N SER A 129 -10.71 -2.68 7.87
CA SER A 129 -11.16 -2.39 9.24
C SER A 129 -10.25 -1.37 9.95
N LEU A 130 -9.08 -1.10 9.37
CA LEU A 130 -8.10 -0.14 9.87
C LEU A 130 -7.91 0.99 8.84
N SER A 131 -7.65 2.19 9.32
CA SER A 131 -7.35 3.36 8.51
C SER A 131 -6.25 4.22 9.13
N LEU A 132 -5.68 5.10 8.33
CA LEU A 132 -4.71 6.08 8.79
C LEU A 132 -5.41 7.16 9.61
N VAL A 133 -4.77 7.58 10.70
CA VAL A 133 -5.23 8.74 11.49
C VAL A 133 -4.64 9.99 10.85
N GLU A 134 -5.44 10.76 10.11
CA GLU A 134 -5.00 11.93 9.34
C GLU A 134 -4.20 12.92 10.17
N SER A 135 -4.63 13.19 11.42
CA SER A 135 -3.93 14.13 12.32
C SER A 135 -2.54 13.65 12.77
N SER A 136 -2.19 12.39 12.52
CA SER A 136 -0.89 11.80 12.83
C SER A 136 0.04 11.69 11.63
N LEU A 137 -0.42 12.08 10.44
CA LEU A 137 0.40 11.98 9.24
C LEU A 137 1.62 12.89 9.34
N PRO A 138 2.82 12.36 9.12
CA PRO A 138 4.03 13.16 9.03
C PRO A 138 4.01 14.13 7.85
N ASP A 139 4.81 15.20 7.93
CA ASP A 139 4.89 16.25 6.90
C ASP A 139 5.39 15.74 5.54
N GLU A 140 6.00 14.55 5.51
CA GLU A 140 6.44 13.87 4.29
C GLU A 140 5.29 13.30 3.44
N PHE A 141 4.07 13.23 4.00
CA PHE A 141 2.90 12.68 3.30
C PHE A 141 2.01 13.77 2.73
N GLU A 142 1.53 13.51 1.54
CA GLU A 142 0.45 14.26 0.91
C GLU A 142 -0.78 13.35 0.77
N VAL A 143 -1.94 13.87 1.16
CA VAL A 143 -3.22 13.16 1.00
C VAL A 143 -3.75 13.44 -0.41
N LEU A 144 -3.73 12.43 -1.26
CA LEU A 144 -4.09 12.53 -2.67
C LEU A 144 -5.57 12.23 -2.93
N SER A 145 -6.23 11.49 -2.03
CA SER A 145 -7.61 11.06 -2.19
C SER A 145 -8.29 10.86 -0.84
N LYS A 146 -9.59 11.10 -0.80
CA LYS A 146 -10.46 10.84 0.36
C LYS A 146 -11.79 10.26 -0.07
N ALA A 147 -12.34 9.40 0.78
CA ALA A 147 -13.72 8.93 0.63
C ALA A 147 -14.70 10.07 0.91
N CYS A 148 -15.67 10.27 -0.01
CA CYS A 148 -16.62 11.37 0.09
C CYS A 148 -17.67 11.19 1.20
N ASP A 149 -17.87 9.95 1.66
CA ASP A 149 -18.91 9.59 2.63
C ASP A 149 -18.44 9.65 4.09
N ASP A 150 -17.17 9.44 4.37
CA ASP A 150 -16.63 9.44 5.73
C ASP A 150 -15.29 10.20 5.89
N GLY A 151 -14.70 10.66 4.79
CA GLY A 151 -13.46 11.43 4.78
C GLY A 151 -12.20 10.59 5.03
N GLU A 152 -12.29 9.26 5.05
CA GLU A 152 -11.11 8.39 5.20
C GLU A 152 -10.14 8.52 4.01
N ILE A 153 -8.85 8.45 4.35
CA ILE A 153 -7.73 8.49 3.40
C ILE A 153 -7.48 7.09 2.84
#